data_d6a8d47bcef243adbde0a4f7db0bf942
#
_entry.id   d6a8d47bcef243adbde0a4f7db0bf942
#
_cell.length_a   1.000
_cell.length_b   1.000
_cell.length_c   1.000
_cell.angle_alpha   90.00
_cell.angle_beta   90.00
_cell.angle_gamma   90.00
#
_symmetry.space_group_name_H-M   'P 1'
#
loop_
_entity.id
_entity.type
_entity.pdbx_description
1 polymer ?
#
loop_
_entity_poly.entity_id
_entity_poly.type
_entity_poly.pdbx_seq_one_letter_code
_entity_poly.pdbx_strand_id
1 'polypeptide(L)'
;MKIGLVMNVKLLKNLVFLGLLSFSVFPSFAVSKIIPDGTIPYNMGVQSKGDTDGPEDLDRVQELGMKWVRRGFIWESIEREKGVYDFSQYDRFVNDCEKRGLKIIGCMAFSNKL
;
A
#
# COMPACT_ATOMS: atom_id res chain seq x y z
N MET A 1 -30.54 -57.04 -34.18
CA MET A 1 -31.23 -55.75 -34.13
C MET A 1 -30.29 -54.72 -33.46
N LYS A 2 -29.55 -53.88 -34.25
CA LYS A 2 -28.60 -52.88 -33.71
C LYS A 2 -29.34 -51.55 -33.61
N ILE A 3 -29.60 -51.09 -32.41
CA ILE A 3 -30.17 -49.76 -32.18
C ILE A 3 -29.00 -48.80 -32.15
N GLY A 4 -28.78 -48.08 -33.28
CA GLY A 4 -27.79 -47.03 -33.38
C GLY A 4 -28.29 -45.77 -32.65
N LEU A 5 -27.70 -45.47 -31.51
CA LEU A 5 -27.97 -44.24 -30.82
C LEU A 5 -27.24 -43.10 -31.56
N VAL A 6 -27.95 -42.42 -32.44
CA VAL A 6 -27.43 -41.19 -33.09
C VAL A 6 -27.54 -40.05 -32.10
N MET A 7 -26.43 -39.80 -31.38
CA MET A 7 -26.34 -38.70 -30.44
C MET A 7 -26.28 -37.39 -31.20
N ASN A 8 -27.27 -36.52 -31.02
CA ASN A 8 -27.41 -35.27 -31.75
C ASN A 8 -26.32 -34.27 -31.26
N VAL A 9 -25.32 -34.04 -32.12
CA VAL A 9 -24.16 -33.18 -31.83
C VAL A 9 -24.56 -31.75 -31.44
N LYS A 10 -25.72 -31.26 -31.88
CA LYS A 10 -26.24 -29.94 -31.50
C LYS A 10 -26.64 -29.89 -30.01
N LEU A 11 -27.16 -30.98 -29.47
CA LEU A 11 -27.53 -31.07 -28.05
C LEU A 11 -26.29 -31.06 -27.14
N LEU A 12 -25.23 -31.71 -27.59
CA LEU A 12 -23.95 -31.75 -26.86
C LEU A 12 -23.29 -30.38 -26.78
N LYS A 13 -23.33 -29.57 -27.87
CA LYS A 13 -22.80 -28.23 -27.87
C LYS A 13 -23.53 -27.28 -26.90
N ASN A 14 -24.84 -27.42 -26.79
CA ASN A 14 -25.60 -26.57 -25.86
C ASN A 14 -25.38 -26.98 -24.39
N LEU A 15 -25.16 -28.26 -24.10
CA LEU A 15 -24.84 -28.76 -22.76
C LEU A 15 -23.43 -28.28 -22.30
N VAL A 16 -22.46 -28.28 -23.21
CA VAL A 16 -21.10 -27.77 -22.92
C VAL A 16 -21.11 -26.25 -22.70
N PHE A 17 -21.96 -25.52 -23.42
CA PHE A 17 -22.06 -24.04 -23.24
C PHE A 17 -22.77 -23.66 -21.94
N LEU A 18 -23.75 -24.47 -21.47
CA LEU A 18 -24.38 -24.22 -20.18
C LEU A 18 -23.47 -24.56 -18.98
N GLY A 19 -22.55 -25.54 -19.16
CA GLY A 19 -21.58 -25.91 -18.12
C GLY A 19 -20.45 -24.88 -17.90
N LEU A 20 -20.16 -24.04 -18.90
CA LEU A 20 -19.11 -23.01 -18.81
C LEU A 20 -19.58 -21.70 -18.15
N LEU A 21 -20.90 -21.52 -17.96
CA LEU A 21 -21.46 -20.32 -17.31
C LEU A 21 -21.62 -20.46 -15.79
N SER A 22 -21.34 -21.63 -15.22
CA SER A 22 -21.45 -21.88 -13.78
C SER A 22 -20.11 -21.69 -13.03
N PHE A 23 -19.06 -21.18 -13.71
CA PHE A 23 -17.78 -20.97 -13.06
C PHE A 23 -17.63 -19.50 -12.69
N SER A 24 -17.53 -19.30 -11.38
CA SER A 24 -17.04 -18.11 -10.67
C SER A 24 -18.08 -17.17 -10.06
N VAL A 25 -18.81 -17.69 -9.08
CA VAL A 25 -19.05 -16.86 -7.90
C VAL A 25 -18.08 -17.37 -6.83
N PHE A 26 -16.79 -16.99 -6.94
CA PHE A 26 -15.97 -16.95 -5.74
C PHE A 26 -16.57 -15.85 -4.87
N PRO A 27 -17.00 -16.16 -3.65
CA PRO A 27 -17.32 -15.10 -2.72
C PRO A 27 -16.02 -14.31 -2.55
N SER A 28 -16.00 -13.08 -3.02
CA SER A 28 -15.01 -12.11 -2.56
C SER A 28 -15.16 -12.09 -1.05
N PHE A 29 -14.25 -12.76 -0.35
CA PHE A 29 -14.09 -12.51 1.06
C PHE A 29 -13.71 -11.05 1.16
N ALA A 30 -14.70 -10.20 1.38
CA ALA A 30 -14.47 -8.84 1.82
C ALA A 30 -13.65 -9.02 3.10
N VAL A 31 -12.36 -8.70 3.02
CA VAL A 31 -11.53 -8.57 4.21
C VAL A 31 -12.28 -7.54 5.06
N SER A 32 -12.98 -8.06 6.05
CA SER A 32 -13.67 -7.22 7.03
C SER A 32 -12.64 -6.23 7.55
N LYS A 33 -12.90 -4.95 7.34
CA LYS A 33 -12.05 -3.88 7.83
C LYS A 33 -11.91 -4.07 9.35
N ILE A 34 -10.74 -4.59 9.77
CA ILE A 34 -10.46 -4.91 11.19
C ILE A 34 -10.36 -3.62 12.03
N ILE A 35 -10.41 -2.46 11.37
CA ILE A 35 -10.37 -1.16 12.03
C ILE A 35 -11.76 -0.86 12.58
N PRO A 36 -11.92 -0.71 13.90
CA PRO A 36 -13.19 -0.30 14.47
C PRO A 36 -13.65 1.01 13.84
N ASP A 37 -14.97 1.18 13.70
CA ASP A 37 -15.60 2.43 13.23
C ASP A 37 -15.33 3.56 14.23
N GLY A 38 -14.09 3.98 14.30
CA GLY A 38 -13.62 5.08 15.15
C GLY A 38 -12.93 6.12 14.28
N THR A 39 -13.25 7.38 14.51
CA THR A 39 -12.53 8.49 13.88
C THR A 39 -11.15 8.60 14.50
N ILE A 40 -10.10 8.41 13.73
CA ILE A 40 -8.75 8.69 14.21
C ILE A 40 -8.61 10.19 14.42
N PRO A 41 -8.23 10.64 15.62
CA PRO A 41 -8.03 12.06 15.87
C PRO A 41 -7.04 12.69 14.89
N TYR A 42 -7.33 13.89 14.42
CA TYR A 42 -6.51 14.60 13.42
C TYR A 42 -5.03 14.74 13.80
N ASN A 43 -4.74 14.78 15.10
CA ASN A 43 -3.38 14.91 15.64
C ASN A 43 -2.64 13.58 15.85
N MET A 44 -3.24 12.45 15.48
CA MET A 44 -2.53 11.17 15.50
C MET A 44 -1.58 11.03 14.31
N GLY A 45 -0.45 10.41 14.58
CA GLY A 45 0.58 10.12 13.60
C GLY A 45 1.39 8.88 13.93
N VAL A 46 2.30 8.54 13.06
CA VAL A 46 3.18 7.38 13.16
C VAL A 46 4.63 7.80 13.12
N GLN A 47 5.49 7.04 13.79
CA GLN A 47 6.94 7.15 13.66
C GLN A 47 7.41 6.34 12.43
N SER A 48 8.01 7.02 11.46
CA SER A 48 8.74 6.40 10.36
C SER A 48 10.11 5.90 10.84
N LYS A 49 10.51 4.70 10.40
CA LYS A 49 11.80 4.11 10.75
C LYS A 49 12.94 4.50 9.80
N GLY A 50 12.67 5.29 8.77
CA GLY A 50 13.69 5.79 7.85
C GLY A 50 13.86 4.90 6.62
N ASP A 51 15.00 4.25 6.44
CA ASP A 51 15.38 3.60 5.18
C ASP A 51 14.55 2.36 4.81
N THR A 52 13.77 1.84 5.75
CA THR A 52 12.90 0.67 5.55
C THR A 52 11.47 1.04 5.16
N ASP A 53 11.09 2.32 5.24
CA ASP A 53 9.73 2.75 4.95
C ASP A 53 9.60 3.03 3.45
N GLY A 54 8.91 2.16 2.76
CA GLY A 54 8.58 2.34 1.35
C GLY A 54 7.33 3.20 1.13
N PRO A 55 7.03 3.56 -0.13
CA PRO A 55 5.79 4.26 -0.47
C PRO A 55 4.54 3.55 0.02
N GLU A 56 4.57 2.20 0.05
CA GLU A 56 3.46 1.36 0.50
C GLU A 56 3.11 1.57 1.98
N ASP A 57 4.11 1.85 2.82
CA ASP A 57 3.87 2.11 4.24
C ASP A 57 3.18 3.46 4.43
N LEU A 58 3.54 4.46 3.62
CA LEU A 58 2.86 5.76 3.63
C LEU A 58 1.42 5.65 3.10
N ASP A 59 1.15 4.76 2.13
CA ASP A 59 -0.20 4.46 1.66
C ASP A 59 -1.04 3.89 2.81
N ARG A 60 -0.50 2.96 3.58
CA ARG A 60 -1.17 2.39 4.77
C ARG A 60 -1.44 3.44 5.85
N VAL A 61 -0.50 4.36 6.07
CA VAL A 61 -0.69 5.48 7.01
C VAL A 61 -1.88 6.35 6.58
N GLN A 62 -1.97 6.65 5.28
CA GLN A 62 -3.07 7.40 4.71
C GLN A 62 -4.40 6.65 4.83
N GLU A 63 -4.43 5.36 4.48
CA GLU A 63 -5.61 4.49 4.59
C GLU A 63 -6.14 4.40 6.02
N LEU A 64 -5.25 4.37 7.02
CA LEU A 64 -5.60 4.41 8.42
C LEU A 64 -6.17 5.76 8.88
N GLY A 65 -6.16 6.79 8.01
CA GLY A 65 -6.65 8.12 8.34
C GLY A 65 -5.71 8.98 9.18
N MET A 66 -4.48 8.53 9.41
CA MET A 66 -3.46 9.31 10.11
C MET A 66 -3.02 10.49 9.23
N LYS A 67 -2.60 11.58 9.88
CA LYS A 67 -2.24 12.82 9.18
C LYS A 67 -0.80 13.25 9.39
N TRP A 68 -0.11 12.63 10.33
CA TRP A 68 1.23 13.03 10.71
C TRP A 68 2.21 11.85 10.64
N VAL A 69 3.40 12.12 10.11
CA VAL A 69 4.51 11.18 10.11
C VAL A 69 5.71 11.87 10.75
N ARG A 70 6.26 11.26 11.81
CA ARG A 70 7.49 11.73 12.42
C ARG A 70 8.67 11.00 11.81
N ARG A 71 9.71 11.74 11.36
CA ARG A 71 10.95 11.17 10.83
C ARG A 71 12.19 11.86 11.41
N GLY A 72 13.20 11.05 11.72
CA GLY A 72 14.53 11.54 12.04
C GLY A 72 15.30 11.96 10.78
N PHE A 73 15.88 13.14 10.81
CA PHE A 73 16.83 13.64 9.82
C PHE A 73 18.21 13.54 10.44
N ILE A 74 19.01 12.61 9.93
CA ILE A 74 20.33 12.30 10.51
C ILE A 74 21.35 13.30 9.99
N TRP A 75 21.87 14.13 10.88
CA TRP A 75 22.78 15.23 10.51
C TRP A 75 24.03 14.73 9.79
N GLU A 76 24.66 13.67 10.30
CA GLU A 76 25.86 13.07 9.70
C GLU A 76 25.63 12.59 8.26
N SER A 77 24.42 12.20 7.90
CA SER A 77 24.09 11.77 6.53
C SER A 77 23.79 12.94 5.59
N ILE A 78 23.40 14.09 6.16
CA ILE A 78 23.10 15.30 5.41
C ILE A 78 24.40 16.08 5.14
N GLU A 79 25.24 16.29 6.15
CA GLU A 79 26.49 17.01 6.06
C GLU A 79 27.65 16.01 6.20
N ARG A 80 28.08 15.41 5.10
CA ARG A 80 29.20 14.47 5.07
C ARG A 80 30.54 15.17 4.97
N GLU A 81 30.54 16.36 4.42
CA GLU A 81 31.67 17.27 4.34
C GLU A 81 31.23 18.62 4.92
N LYS A 82 32.09 19.24 5.68
CA LYS A 82 31.79 20.51 6.38
C LYS A 82 31.27 21.57 5.42
N GLY A 83 30.03 22.03 5.64
CA GLY A 83 29.38 23.06 4.85
C GLY A 83 28.73 22.54 3.54
N VAL A 84 28.80 21.25 3.26
CA VAL A 84 28.15 20.63 2.09
C VAL A 84 26.93 19.83 2.54
N TYR A 85 25.75 20.25 2.10
CA TYR A 85 24.48 19.66 2.54
C TYR A 85 23.80 18.89 1.40
N ASP A 86 23.49 17.62 1.62
CA ASP A 86 22.76 16.76 0.71
C ASP A 86 21.46 16.27 1.35
N PHE A 87 20.33 16.77 0.88
CA PHE A 87 18.99 16.40 1.34
C PHE A 87 18.29 15.38 0.41
N SER A 88 18.95 14.92 -0.64
CA SER A 88 18.31 14.11 -1.71
C SER A 88 17.57 12.88 -1.21
N GLN A 89 18.07 12.21 -0.18
CA GLN A 89 17.41 11.05 0.44
C GLN A 89 16.12 11.43 1.18
N TYR A 90 16.04 12.66 1.71
CA TYR A 90 14.87 13.15 2.43
C TYR A 90 13.84 13.79 1.51
N ASP A 91 14.29 14.39 0.40
CA ASP A 91 13.41 15.00 -0.60
C ASP A 91 12.40 14.00 -1.16
N ARG A 92 12.83 12.75 -1.43
CA ARG A 92 11.93 11.69 -1.86
C ARG A 92 10.84 11.41 -0.84
N PHE A 93 11.22 11.27 0.42
CA PHE A 93 10.26 11.02 1.49
C PHE A 93 9.29 12.20 1.67
N VAL A 94 9.79 13.44 1.63
CA VAL A 94 8.96 14.65 1.73
C VAL A 94 7.95 14.69 0.58
N ASN A 95 8.40 14.49 -0.65
CA ASN A 95 7.55 14.46 -1.83
C ASN A 95 6.48 13.35 -1.75
N ASP A 96 6.84 12.18 -1.23
CA ASP A 96 5.92 11.06 -1.09
C ASP A 96 4.87 11.29 0.00
N CYS A 97 5.23 11.98 1.08
CA CYS A 97 4.29 12.44 2.09
C CYS A 97 3.35 13.53 1.54
N GLU A 98 3.88 14.49 0.79
CA GLU A 98 3.11 15.58 0.20
C GLU A 98 2.03 15.06 -0.76
N LYS A 99 2.39 14.15 -1.66
CA LYS A 99 1.44 13.48 -2.58
C LYS A 99 0.26 12.84 -1.86
N ARG A 100 0.44 12.44 -0.60
CA ARG A 100 -0.56 11.77 0.24
C ARG A 100 -1.26 12.69 1.22
N GLY A 101 -0.92 13.98 1.21
CA GLY A 101 -1.45 14.96 2.15
C GLY A 101 -1.04 14.69 3.60
N LEU A 102 0.10 13.99 3.79
CA LEU A 102 0.66 13.71 5.11
C LEU A 102 1.55 14.88 5.56
N LYS A 103 1.45 15.24 6.82
CA LYS A 103 2.29 16.26 7.46
C LYS A 103 3.49 15.60 8.13
N ILE A 104 4.62 16.29 8.11
CA ILE A 104 5.88 15.75 8.61
C ILE A 104 6.28 16.49 9.89
N ILE A 105 6.66 15.72 10.90
CA ILE A 105 7.40 16.21 12.07
C ILE A 105 8.86 15.78 11.88
N GLY A 106 9.68 16.67 11.37
CA GLY A 106 11.12 16.46 11.20
C GLY A 106 11.84 16.61 12.52
N CYS A 107 12.63 15.62 12.90
CA CYS A 107 13.50 15.69 14.06
C CYS A 107 14.94 15.64 13.58
N MET A 108 15.71 16.73 13.77
CA MET A 108 17.16 16.67 13.58
C MET A 108 17.73 15.74 14.63
N ALA A 109 18.35 14.66 14.18
CA ALA A 109 18.81 13.57 15.04
C ALA A 109 20.32 13.38 14.87
N PHE A 110 20.93 13.06 16.00
CA PHE A 110 22.34 12.76 16.15
C PHE A 110 23.31 13.94 15.86
N SER A 111 24.47 13.87 16.49
CA SER A 111 25.56 14.83 16.25
C SER A 111 26.38 14.42 15.03
N ASN A 112 26.97 15.40 14.37
CA ASN A 112 28.00 15.18 13.37
C ASN A 112 29.38 15.29 14.04
N LYS A 113 30.30 14.45 13.57
CA LYS A 113 31.70 14.45 14.11
C LYS A 113 32.62 15.43 13.36
N LEU A 114 32.10 16.15 12.37
CA LEU A 114 32.83 17.13 11.57
C LEU A 114 33.27 18.34 12.40
#